data_165620984c263dc20d938afb218604b3
#
_entry.id   165620984c263dc20d938afb218604b3
#
_cell.length_a   1.000
_cell.length_b   1.000
_cell.length_c   1.000
_cell.angle_alpha   90.00
_cell.angle_beta   90.00
_cell.angle_gamma   90.00
#
_symmetry.space_group_name_H-M   'P 1'
#
loop_
_entity.id
_entity.type
_entity.pdbx_description
1 polymer ?
#
loop_
_entity_poly.entity_id
_entity_poly.type
_entity_poly.pdbx_seq_one_letter_code
_entity_poly.pdbx_strand_id
1 'polypeptide(L)'
;MAHVGWPSAHIVGHSYGALVALQMALDSPERVRSVALLEPAARGVSSSAEIAAALEPVIAAYRSGDTARAVDLFLRHVCGDGYRPILDRAVPGAFAEAVAEADLFFQAEMAAVQQFSFGPAEAGHVTQPVLDVTGANSAPRFAEGSELVRSWFPQAEHFVVPEAGHLLMVQNPEALAQRLADFFSRHPIGGVSGPGLVTH
;
A
#
# COMPACT_ATOMS: atom_id res chain seq x y z
N MET A 1 -10.10 -11.84 7.75
CA MET A 1 -10.12 -13.20 7.18
C MET A 1 -10.98 -14.17 7.99
N ALA A 2 -10.81 -14.30 9.30
CA ALA A 2 -11.65 -15.18 10.11
C ALA A 2 -13.15 -14.91 9.96
N HIS A 3 -13.56 -13.64 9.91
CA HIS A 3 -14.96 -13.24 9.76
C HIS A 3 -15.59 -13.68 8.42
N VAL A 4 -14.82 -13.76 7.35
CA VAL A 4 -15.28 -14.23 6.03
C VAL A 4 -15.00 -15.70 5.77
N GLY A 5 -14.49 -16.43 6.79
CA GLY A 5 -14.24 -17.87 6.71
C GLY A 5 -13.07 -18.30 5.82
N TRP A 6 -12.21 -17.36 5.41
CA TRP A 6 -11.06 -17.70 4.58
C TRP A 6 -9.86 -18.14 5.43
N PRO A 7 -9.29 -19.31 5.16
CA PRO A 7 -8.12 -19.79 5.89
C PRO A 7 -6.87 -18.99 5.59
N SER A 8 -6.67 -18.58 4.34
CA SER A 8 -5.56 -17.74 3.90
C SER A 8 -5.94 -16.90 2.67
N ALA A 9 -5.15 -15.86 2.38
CA ALA A 9 -5.35 -15.00 1.23
C ALA A 9 -4.01 -14.44 0.71
N HIS A 10 -4.00 -13.99 -0.54
CA HIS A 10 -3.01 -13.03 -1.02
C HIS A 10 -3.37 -11.65 -0.48
N ILE A 11 -2.38 -10.94 0.05
CA ILE A 11 -2.58 -9.60 0.61
C ILE A 11 -1.95 -8.58 -0.31
N VAL A 12 -2.75 -7.59 -0.69
CA VAL A 12 -2.29 -6.42 -1.46
C VAL A 12 -2.42 -5.20 -0.58
N GLY A 13 -1.34 -4.48 -0.37
CA GLY A 13 -1.33 -3.23 0.38
C GLY A 13 -0.76 -2.10 -0.46
N HIS A 14 -1.44 -0.96 -0.48
CA HIS A 14 -0.98 0.25 -1.14
C HIS A 14 -0.61 1.32 -0.10
N SER A 15 0.53 1.99 -0.32
CA SER A 15 0.98 3.08 0.54
C SER A 15 1.04 2.66 2.03
N TYR A 16 0.26 3.29 2.90
CA TYR A 16 0.08 2.88 4.28
C TYR A 16 -0.43 1.42 4.41
N GLY A 17 -1.35 1.00 3.56
CA GLY A 17 -1.85 -0.37 3.52
C GLY A 17 -0.76 -1.42 3.25
N ALA A 18 0.36 -1.03 2.63
CA ALA A 18 1.50 -1.92 2.46
C ALA A 18 2.20 -2.23 3.79
N LEU A 19 2.25 -1.26 4.71
CA LEU A 19 2.78 -1.48 6.06
C LEU A 19 1.86 -2.41 6.87
N VAL A 20 0.54 -2.24 6.71
CA VAL A 20 -0.46 -3.14 7.31
C VAL A 20 -0.30 -4.56 6.77
N ALA A 21 -0.06 -4.71 5.46
CA ALA A 21 0.18 -6.01 4.83
C ALA A 21 1.43 -6.70 5.38
N LEU A 22 2.52 -5.95 5.59
CA LEU A 22 3.75 -6.45 6.22
C LEU A 22 3.50 -6.88 7.67
N GLN A 23 2.82 -6.04 8.45
CA GLN A 23 2.48 -6.39 9.83
C GLN A 23 1.61 -7.64 9.91
N MET A 24 0.65 -7.76 9.00
CA MET A 24 -0.20 -8.94 8.92
C MET A 24 0.59 -10.21 8.59
N ALA A 25 1.59 -10.11 7.73
CA ALA A 25 2.47 -11.24 7.41
C ALA A 25 3.32 -11.68 8.61
N LEU A 26 3.67 -10.76 9.51
CA LEU A 26 4.35 -11.05 10.78
C LEU A 26 3.41 -11.70 11.80
N ASP A 27 2.23 -11.09 12.00
CA ASP A 27 1.31 -11.47 13.09
C ASP A 27 0.53 -12.75 12.80
N SER A 28 0.32 -13.06 11.53
CA SER A 28 -0.51 -14.17 11.08
C SER A 28 0.06 -14.82 9.81
N PRO A 29 1.31 -15.34 9.86
CA PRO A 29 2.00 -15.84 8.66
C PRO A 29 1.26 -17.00 7.98
N GLU A 30 0.54 -17.82 8.74
CA GLU A 30 -0.26 -18.93 8.22
C GLU A 30 -1.48 -18.50 7.40
N ARG A 31 -1.91 -17.24 7.58
CA ARG A 31 -3.06 -16.65 6.87
C ARG A 31 -2.66 -15.86 5.64
N VAL A 32 -1.37 -15.56 5.47
CA VAL A 32 -0.86 -14.77 4.35
C VAL A 32 -0.16 -15.70 3.36
N ARG A 33 -0.72 -15.82 2.16
CA ARG A 33 -0.15 -16.67 1.11
C ARG A 33 0.97 -15.98 0.36
N SER A 34 0.81 -14.70 0.07
CA SER A 34 1.82 -13.83 -0.51
C SER A 34 1.46 -12.36 -0.23
N VAL A 35 2.42 -11.47 -0.38
CA VAL A 35 2.25 -10.03 -0.13
C VAL A 35 2.64 -9.26 -1.38
N ALA A 36 1.75 -8.39 -1.86
CA ALA A 36 2.06 -7.39 -2.87
C ALA A 36 2.08 -6.00 -2.23
N LEU A 37 3.22 -5.33 -2.29
CA LEU A 37 3.48 -4.03 -1.69
C LEU A 37 3.49 -2.98 -2.80
N LEU A 38 2.44 -2.17 -2.88
CA LEU A 38 2.27 -1.13 -3.87
C LEU A 38 2.73 0.21 -3.26
N GLU A 39 3.90 0.67 -3.65
CA GLU A 39 4.47 1.94 -3.16
C GLU A 39 4.35 2.13 -1.64
N PRO A 40 4.96 1.26 -0.85
CA PRO A 40 4.85 1.31 0.60
C PRO A 40 5.32 2.66 1.14
N ALA A 41 4.59 3.17 2.15
CA ALA A 41 4.96 4.37 2.90
C ALA A 41 6.17 4.08 3.81
N ALA A 42 7.27 3.60 3.22
CA ALA A 42 8.45 3.14 3.93
C ALA A 42 9.11 4.28 4.72
N ARG A 43 9.59 3.95 5.91
CA ARG A 43 10.38 4.85 6.76
C ARG A 43 11.87 4.53 6.62
N GLY A 44 12.70 5.50 6.98
CA GLY A 44 14.15 5.32 6.87
C GLY A 44 14.70 5.57 5.47
N VAL A 45 13.90 6.16 4.59
CA VAL A 45 14.35 6.67 3.29
C VAL A 45 15.18 7.94 3.46
N SER A 46 16.08 8.22 2.53
CA SER A 46 16.98 9.39 2.59
C SER A 46 16.21 10.71 2.58
N SER A 47 15.07 10.76 1.90
CA SER A 47 14.18 11.92 1.79
C SER A 47 13.28 12.16 3.02
N SER A 48 13.46 11.43 4.13
CA SER A 48 12.57 11.52 5.31
C SER A 48 12.43 12.93 5.89
N ALA A 49 13.51 13.73 5.91
CA ALA A 49 13.46 15.11 6.40
C ALA A 49 12.66 16.04 5.46
N GLU A 50 12.79 15.85 4.16
CA GLU A 50 12.05 16.60 3.15
C GLU A 50 10.55 16.25 3.19
N ILE A 51 10.23 14.98 3.38
CA ILE A 51 8.85 14.51 3.57
C ILE A 51 8.24 15.16 4.81
N ALA A 52 8.96 15.19 5.92
CA ALA A 52 8.49 15.81 7.16
C ALA A 52 8.20 17.31 6.95
N ALA A 53 9.11 18.05 6.32
CA ALA A 53 8.92 19.46 6.01
C ALA A 53 7.72 19.70 5.07
N ALA A 54 7.52 18.86 4.07
CA ALA A 54 6.39 18.96 3.15
C ALA A 54 5.04 18.67 3.83
N LEU A 55 5.02 17.91 4.93
CA LEU A 55 3.81 17.63 5.70
C LEU A 55 3.46 18.73 6.71
N GLU A 56 4.36 19.66 7.03
CA GLU A 56 4.06 20.75 7.97
C GLU A 56 2.85 21.59 7.55
N PRO A 57 2.70 22.09 6.30
CA PRO A 57 1.52 22.83 5.88
C PRO A 57 0.23 21.98 5.90
N VAL A 58 0.34 20.68 5.66
CA VAL A 58 -0.78 19.74 5.76
C VAL A 58 -1.32 19.70 7.19
N ILE A 59 -0.42 19.48 8.16
CA ILE A 59 -0.76 19.42 9.58
C ILE A 59 -1.27 20.77 10.09
N ALA A 60 -0.68 21.88 9.63
CA ALA A 60 -1.16 23.22 9.98
C ALA A 60 -2.60 23.48 9.51
N ALA A 61 -2.91 23.10 8.26
CA ALA A 61 -4.27 23.21 7.73
C ALA A 61 -5.27 22.35 8.53
N TYR A 62 -4.91 21.10 8.82
CA TYR A 62 -5.77 20.22 9.63
C TYR A 62 -6.02 20.82 11.04
N ARG A 63 -4.97 21.27 11.73
CA ARG A 63 -5.09 21.87 13.08
C ARG A 63 -5.89 23.16 13.10
N SER A 64 -5.95 23.91 12.00
CA SER A 64 -6.77 25.11 11.88
C SER A 64 -8.24 24.80 11.56
N GLY A 65 -8.62 23.53 11.38
CA GLY A 65 -9.96 23.09 11.00
C GLY A 65 -10.23 23.14 9.49
N ASP A 66 -9.24 23.52 8.67
CA ASP A 66 -9.38 23.50 7.21
C ASP A 66 -9.06 22.10 6.67
N THR A 67 -9.94 21.15 7.01
CA THR A 67 -9.78 19.73 6.70
C THR A 67 -9.68 19.46 5.20
N ALA A 68 -10.52 20.15 4.40
CA ALA A 68 -10.50 19.98 2.95
C ALA A 68 -9.14 20.39 2.33
N ARG A 69 -8.58 21.50 2.81
CA ARG A 69 -7.26 21.95 2.42
C ARG A 69 -6.16 20.97 2.87
N ALA A 70 -6.26 20.44 4.08
CA ALA A 70 -5.30 19.45 4.58
C ALA A 70 -5.27 18.21 3.70
N VAL A 71 -6.43 17.68 3.33
CA VAL A 71 -6.57 16.53 2.43
C VAL A 71 -6.03 16.86 1.03
N ASP A 72 -6.35 18.04 0.46
CA ASP A 72 -5.85 18.45 -0.85
C ASP A 72 -4.31 18.56 -0.86
N LEU A 73 -3.73 19.22 0.14
CA LEU A 73 -2.28 19.35 0.27
C LEU A 73 -1.59 17.98 0.42
N PHE A 74 -2.17 17.09 1.21
CA PHE A 74 -1.64 15.74 1.37
C PHE A 74 -1.69 14.96 0.05
N LEU A 75 -2.83 14.94 -0.64
CA LEU A 75 -2.98 14.24 -1.91
C LEU A 75 -2.08 14.81 -3.01
N ARG A 76 -1.89 16.13 -3.06
CA ARG A 76 -0.88 16.75 -3.95
C ARG A 76 0.52 16.28 -3.62
N HIS A 77 0.86 16.21 -2.34
CA HIS A 77 2.17 15.76 -1.93
C HIS A 77 2.45 14.31 -2.35
N VAL A 78 1.48 13.40 -2.20
CA VAL A 78 1.70 11.96 -2.48
C VAL A 78 1.41 11.58 -3.93
N CYS A 79 0.42 12.20 -4.58
CA CYS A 79 -0.05 11.83 -5.91
C CYS A 79 0.32 12.85 -7.01
N GLY A 80 0.87 14.01 -6.62
CA GLY A 80 1.18 15.13 -7.53
C GLY A 80 -0.01 16.05 -7.77
N ASP A 81 0.26 17.26 -8.30
CA ASP A 81 -0.74 18.33 -8.47
C ASP A 81 -1.93 17.94 -9.37
N GLY A 82 -1.70 17.02 -10.32
CA GLY A 82 -2.72 16.54 -11.24
C GLY A 82 -3.63 15.44 -10.71
N TYR A 83 -3.55 15.09 -9.44
CA TYR A 83 -4.28 13.93 -8.88
C TYR A 83 -5.80 14.05 -9.01
N ARG A 84 -6.35 15.28 -8.81
CA ARG A 84 -7.78 15.50 -8.65
C ARG A 84 -8.62 15.03 -9.84
N PRO A 85 -8.36 15.46 -11.10
CA PRO A 85 -9.13 14.99 -12.24
C PRO A 85 -8.97 13.49 -12.52
N ILE A 86 -7.83 12.89 -12.14
CA ILE A 86 -7.61 11.45 -12.25
C ILE A 86 -8.53 10.70 -11.27
N LEU A 87 -8.50 11.15 -10.01
CA LEU A 87 -9.29 10.54 -8.94
C LEU A 87 -10.79 10.72 -9.18
N ASP A 88 -11.25 11.94 -9.50
CA ASP A 88 -12.67 12.23 -9.71
C ASP A 88 -13.28 11.45 -10.90
N ARG A 89 -12.46 11.14 -11.93
CA ARG A 89 -12.89 10.31 -13.05
C ARG A 89 -13.01 8.84 -12.67
N ALA A 90 -12.04 8.32 -11.93
CA ALA A 90 -11.97 6.89 -11.60
C ALA A 90 -12.89 6.52 -10.43
N VAL A 91 -12.97 7.39 -9.42
CA VAL A 91 -13.75 7.18 -8.19
C VAL A 91 -14.48 8.49 -7.84
N PRO A 92 -15.62 8.76 -8.48
CA PRO A 92 -16.41 9.96 -8.20
C PRO A 92 -16.76 10.05 -6.70
N GLY A 93 -16.50 11.21 -6.10
CA GLY A 93 -16.77 11.44 -4.67
C GLY A 93 -15.63 11.08 -3.71
N ALA A 94 -14.57 10.40 -4.15
CA ALA A 94 -13.48 9.94 -3.29
C ALA A 94 -12.82 11.07 -2.49
N PHE A 95 -12.70 12.27 -3.04
CA PHE A 95 -12.16 13.41 -2.29
C PHE A 95 -13.10 13.83 -1.13
N ALA A 96 -14.40 13.85 -1.36
CA ALA A 96 -15.36 14.20 -0.32
C ALA A 96 -15.36 13.15 0.81
N GLU A 97 -15.24 11.88 0.46
CA GLU A 97 -15.08 10.79 1.44
C GLU A 97 -13.76 10.94 2.22
N ALA A 98 -12.64 11.22 1.55
CA ALA A 98 -11.37 11.46 2.21
C ALA A 98 -11.43 12.65 3.20
N VAL A 99 -12.18 13.71 2.87
CA VAL A 99 -12.42 14.83 3.79
C VAL A 99 -13.29 14.41 4.96
N ALA A 100 -14.32 13.59 4.73
CA ALA A 100 -15.21 13.12 5.79
C ALA A 100 -14.48 12.17 6.78
N GLU A 101 -13.51 11.40 6.31
CA GLU A 101 -12.74 10.44 7.10
C GLU A 101 -11.38 10.98 7.58
N ALA A 102 -11.10 12.26 7.33
CA ALA A 102 -9.79 12.86 7.59
C ALA A 102 -9.34 12.75 9.06
N ASP A 103 -10.27 12.78 10.01
CA ASP A 103 -9.93 12.62 11.43
C ASP A 103 -9.32 11.25 11.72
N LEU A 104 -9.84 10.19 11.13
CA LEU A 104 -9.24 8.85 11.25
C LEU A 104 -7.82 8.85 10.70
N PHE A 105 -7.64 9.41 9.50
CA PHE A 105 -6.34 9.49 8.86
C PHE A 105 -5.33 10.31 9.68
N PHE A 106 -5.67 11.56 10.05
CA PHE A 106 -4.71 12.45 10.70
C PHE A 106 -4.46 12.11 12.16
N GLN A 107 -5.44 11.59 12.89
CA GLN A 107 -5.31 11.30 14.33
C GLN A 107 -4.82 9.88 14.62
N ALA A 108 -5.19 8.90 13.81
CA ALA A 108 -4.85 7.51 14.05
C ALA A 108 -3.82 6.95 13.05
N GLU A 109 -4.09 7.03 11.75
CA GLU A 109 -3.25 6.36 10.76
C GLU A 109 -1.87 7.01 10.63
N MET A 110 -1.78 8.34 10.57
CA MET A 110 -0.48 9.02 10.55
C MET A 110 0.34 8.75 11.81
N ALA A 111 -0.31 8.67 12.98
CA ALA A 111 0.38 8.31 14.22
C ALA A 111 0.87 6.86 14.19
N ALA A 112 0.07 5.94 13.66
CA ALA A 112 0.47 4.54 13.49
C ALA A 112 1.65 4.38 12.52
N VAL A 113 1.66 5.10 11.40
CA VAL A 113 2.82 5.14 10.48
C VAL A 113 4.09 5.61 11.20
N GLN A 114 3.98 6.64 12.04
CA GLN A 114 5.13 7.16 12.77
C GLN A 114 5.68 6.17 13.82
N GLN A 115 4.84 5.32 14.36
CA GLN A 115 5.21 4.28 15.33
C GLN A 115 5.59 2.95 14.69
N PHE A 116 5.25 2.77 13.41
CA PHE A 116 5.56 1.53 12.69
C PHE A 116 7.08 1.38 12.54
N SER A 117 7.59 0.25 13.00
CA SER A 117 8.99 -0.12 12.90
C SER A 117 9.08 -1.45 12.15
N PHE A 118 9.76 -1.44 11.02
CA PHE A 118 10.02 -2.63 10.21
C PHE A 118 11.39 -2.50 9.58
N GLY A 119 12.19 -3.53 9.68
CA GLY A 119 13.54 -3.55 9.16
C GLY A 119 14.01 -4.97 8.85
N PRO A 120 15.33 -5.18 8.68
CA PRO A 120 15.89 -6.49 8.33
C PRO A 120 15.54 -7.61 9.33
N ALA A 121 15.38 -7.28 10.61
CA ALA A 121 15.05 -8.25 11.65
C ALA A 121 13.62 -8.79 11.45
N GLU A 122 12.63 -7.89 11.28
CA GLU A 122 11.25 -8.25 11.02
C GLU A 122 11.11 -8.94 9.66
N ALA A 123 11.79 -8.42 8.64
CA ALA A 123 11.78 -9.01 7.30
C ALA A 123 12.28 -10.47 7.29
N GLY A 124 13.24 -10.81 8.15
CA GLY A 124 13.72 -12.18 8.30
C GLY A 124 12.66 -13.17 8.79
N HIS A 125 11.56 -12.71 9.37
CA HIS A 125 10.42 -13.53 9.79
C HIS A 125 9.31 -13.63 8.74
N VAL A 126 9.33 -12.81 7.69
CA VAL A 126 8.37 -12.87 6.58
C VAL A 126 8.89 -13.84 5.53
N THR A 127 8.30 -15.02 5.48
CA THR A 127 8.72 -16.10 4.56
C THR A 127 7.83 -16.21 3.31
N GLN A 128 6.77 -15.43 3.25
CA GLN A 128 5.84 -15.39 2.13
C GLN A 128 6.50 -14.75 0.91
N PRO A 129 6.13 -15.17 -0.31
CA PRO A 129 6.51 -14.48 -1.53
C PRO A 129 6.10 -13.01 -1.49
N VAL A 130 7.01 -12.11 -1.87
CA VAL A 130 6.80 -10.66 -1.90
C VAL A 130 6.90 -10.16 -3.33
N LEU A 131 5.95 -9.32 -3.72
CA LEU A 131 5.98 -8.51 -4.93
C LEU A 131 6.05 -7.04 -4.53
N ASP A 132 7.09 -6.34 -4.95
CA ASP A 132 7.24 -4.88 -4.83
C ASP A 132 6.81 -4.21 -6.13
N VAL A 133 5.94 -3.22 -6.03
CA VAL A 133 5.35 -2.52 -7.19
C VAL A 133 5.51 -1.03 -7.02
N THR A 134 6.02 -0.35 -8.06
CA THR A 134 6.14 1.10 -8.14
C THR A 134 5.53 1.64 -9.42
N GLY A 135 5.18 2.93 -9.45
CA GLY A 135 4.77 3.61 -10.66
C GLY A 135 5.97 4.26 -11.36
N ALA A 136 6.01 4.22 -12.70
CA ALA A 136 7.09 4.80 -13.49
C ALA A 136 7.22 6.32 -13.32
N ASN A 137 6.12 7.00 -12.98
CA ASN A 137 6.03 8.46 -12.82
C ASN A 137 5.88 8.88 -11.34
N SER A 138 6.16 7.97 -10.40
CA SER A 138 6.05 8.25 -8.98
C SER A 138 7.18 9.16 -8.49
N ALA A 139 6.92 9.88 -7.39
CA ALA A 139 7.93 10.72 -6.77
C ALA A 139 9.14 9.87 -6.30
N PRO A 140 10.36 10.43 -6.30
CA PRO A 140 11.60 9.70 -6.00
C PRO A 140 11.57 8.92 -4.68
N ARG A 141 10.89 9.43 -3.64
CA ARG A 141 10.74 8.75 -2.35
C ARG A 141 10.12 7.35 -2.44
N PHE A 142 9.27 7.10 -3.43
CA PHE A 142 8.69 5.77 -3.63
C PHE A 142 9.69 4.80 -4.26
N ALA A 143 10.59 5.29 -5.11
CA ALA A 143 11.72 4.50 -5.58
C ALA A 143 12.67 4.15 -4.42
N GLU A 144 12.98 5.10 -3.53
CA GLU A 144 13.76 4.85 -2.31
C GLU A 144 13.07 3.80 -1.40
N GLY A 145 11.74 3.89 -1.24
CA GLY A 145 10.94 2.90 -0.51
C GLY A 145 11.02 1.51 -1.12
N SER A 146 10.95 1.41 -2.45
CA SER A 146 11.11 0.16 -3.20
C SER A 146 12.53 -0.42 -3.04
N GLU A 147 13.57 0.41 -3.11
CA GLU A 147 14.94 -0.03 -2.85
C GLU A 147 15.11 -0.59 -1.44
N LEU A 148 14.49 0.05 -0.46
CA LEU A 148 14.49 -0.40 0.92
C LEU A 148 13.78 -1.76 1.06
N VAL A 149 12.59 -1.92 0.48
CA VAL A 149 11.87 -3.21 0.44
C VAL A 149 12.72 -4.30 -0.20
N ARG A 150 13.35 -4.02 -1.33
CA ARG A 150 14.24 -5.01 -2.00
C ARG A 150 15.47 -5.35 -1.17
N SER A 151 15.96 -4.41 -0.36
CA SER A 151 17.05 -4.70 0.57
C SER A 151 16.63 -5.64 1.70
N TRP A 152 15.37 -5.54 2.15
CA TRP A 152 14.79 -6.45 3.15
C TRP A 152 14.42 -7.81 2.58
N PHE A 153 13.98 -7.85 1.32
CA PHE A 153 13.49 -9.03 0.62
C PHE A 153 14.27 -9.25 -0.69
N PRO A 154 15.52 -9.78 -0.63
CA PRO A 154 16.34 -9.96 -1.84
C PRO A 154 15.70 -10.88 -2.89
N GLN A 155 14.71 -11.70 -2.49
CA GLN A 155 13.95 -12.58 -3.37
C GLN A 155 12.63 -11.97 -3.86
N ALA A 156 12.31 -10.73 -3.48
CA ALA A 156 11.10 -10.08 -3.94
C ALA A 156 11.12 -9.89 -5.45
N GLU A 157 9.99 -10.18 -6.07
CA GLU A 157 9.77 -9.78 -7.45
C GLU A 157 9.53 -8.28 -7.49
N HIS A 158 9.99 -7.62 -8.54
CA HIS A 158 9.78 -6.18 -8.72
C HIS A 158 9.04 -5.90 -10.02
N PHE A 159 8.14 -4.92 -9.98
CA PHE A 159 7.40 -4.47 -11.15
C PHE A 159 7.20 -2.95 -11.14
N VAL A 160 7.47 -2.33 -12.28
CA VAL A 160 7.19 -0.89 -12.50
C VAL A 160 5.97 -0.77 -13.39
N VAL A 161 4.90 -0.15 -12.86
CA VAL A 161 3.68 0.08 -13.61
C VAL A 161 3.92 1.22 -14.59
N PRO A 162 3.81 0.99 -15.93
CA PRO A 162 4.07 2.02 -16.92
C PRO A 162 3.06 3.18 -16.79
N GLU A 163 3.53 4.41 -17.05
CA GLU A 163 2.71 5.63 -17.13
C GLU A 163 1.90 5.96 -15.87
N ALA A 164 2.20 5.31 -14.74
CA ALA A 164 1.52 5.50 -13.47
C ALA A 164 2.42 6.16 -12.43
N GLY A 165 1.81 6.98 -11.57
CA GLY A 165 2.38 7.49 -10.32
C GLY A 165 1.74 6.79 -9.13
N HIS A 166 1.64 7.49 -7.98
CA HIS A 166 1.13 6.89 -6.74
C HIS A 166 -0.32 6.38 -6.81
N LEU A 167 -1.13 6.89 -7.73
CA LEU A 167 -2.47 6.36 -8.04
C LEU A 167 -2.44 5.22 -9.06
N LEU A 168 -1.43 4.37 -9.02
CA LEU A 168 -1.17 3.32 -10.01
C LEU A 168 -2.37 2.41 -10.30
N MET A 169 -3.23 2.13 -9.30
CA MET A 169 -4.42 1.31 -9.45
C MET A 169 -5.52 1.95 -10.28
N VAL A 170 -5.49 3.25 -10.49
CA VAL A 170 -6.46 3.97 -11.34
C VAL A 170 -5.83 4.57 -12.60
N GLN A 171 -4.51 4.72 -12.63
CA GLN A 171 -3.80 5.25 -13.78
C GLN A 171 -3.48 4.16 -14.83
N ASN A 172 -3.14 2.96 -14.38
CA ASN A 172 -2.93 1.81 -15.25
C ASN A 172 -3.41 0.50 -14.58
N PRO A 173 -4.74 0.34 -14.42
CA PRO A 173 -5.31 -0.82 -13.75
C PRO A 173 -5.03 -2.14 -14.47
N GLU A 174 -4.94 -2.12 -15.79
CA GLU A 174 -4.73 -3.33 -16.59
C GLU A 174 -3.34 -3.93 -16.35
N ALA A 175 -2.29 -3.12 -16.43
CA ALA A 175 -0.92 -3.58 -16.19
C ALA A 175 -0.74 -4.09 -14.76
N LEU A 176 -1.34 -3.38 -13.78
CA LEU A 176 -1.30 -3.80 -12.39
C LEU A 176 -2.06 -5.11 -12.17
N ALA A 177 -3.29 -5.21 -12.67
CA ALA A 177 -4.12 -6.40 -12.50
C ALA A 177 -3.48 -7.64 -13.14
N GLN A 178 -2.94 -7.50 -14.35
CA GLN A 178 -2.22 -8.59 -15.02
C GLN A 178 -1.03 -9.05 -14.18
N ARG A 179 -0.24 -8.12 -13.68
CA ARG A 179 0.95 -8.45 -12.87
C ARG A 179 0.59 -9.15 -11.56
N LEU A 180 -0.46 -8.68 -10.87
CA LEU A 180 -0.97 -9.31 -9.66
C LEU A 180 -1.50 -10.73 -9.94
N ALA A 181 -2.27 -10.91 -11.02
CA ALA A 181 -2.78 -12.21 -11.43
C ALA A 181 -1.64 -13.20 -11.72
N ASP A 182 -0.62 -12.77 -12.46
CA ASP A 182 0.55 -13.58 -12.76
C ASP A 182 1.32 -13.97 -11.49
N PHE A 183 1.49 -13.04 -10.56
CA PHE A 183 2.14 -13.30 -9.28
C PHE A 183 1.34 -14.30 -8.44
N PHE A 184 0.03 -14.10 -8.29
CA PHE A 184 -0.81 -14.98 -7.50
C PHE A 184 -0.93 -16.40 -8.10
N SER A 185 -0.95 -16.52 -9.43
CA SER A 185 -1.01 -17.82 -10.10
C SER A 185 0.19 -18.71 -9.81
N ARG A 186 1.36 -18.11 -9.57
CA ARG A 186 2.58 -18.84 -9.18
C ARG A 186 2.59 -19.23 -7.70
N HIS A 187 1.71 -18.67 -6.90
CA HIS A 187 1.62 -18.91 -5.46
C HIS A 187 0.20 -19.34 -5.04
N PRO A 188 -0.36 -20.42 -5.62
CA PRO A 188 -1.76 -20.77 -5.42
C PRO A 188 -2.08 -20.97 -3.94
N ILE A 189 -3.26 -20.52 -3.52
CA ILE A 189 -3.81 -20.86 -2.20
C ILE A 189 -4.09 -22.34 -2.24
N GLY A 190 -3.49 -23.12 -1.32
CA GLY A 190 -3.68 -24.55 -1.24
C GLY A 190 -5.19 -24.85 -1.17
N GLY A 191 -5.66 -25.73 -2.04
CA GLY A 191 -7.09 -26.08 -2.09
C GLY A 191 -7.54 -26.60 -0.74
N VAL A 192 -8.61 -26.02 -0.21
CA VAL A 192 -9.45 -26.73 0.74
C VAL A 192 -9.95 -27.95 -0.01
N SER A 193 -9.45 -29.15 0.33
CA SER A 193 -10.07 -30.39 -0.12
C SER A 193 -11.50 -30.34 0.40
N GLY A 194 -12.41 -29.87 -0.43
CA GLY A 194 -13.83 -29.90 -0.11
C GLY A 194 -14.23 -31.32 0.22
N PRO A 195 -15.18 -31.55 1.15
CA PRO A 195 -15.69 -32.87 1.41
C PRO A 195 -16.18 -33.46 0.08
N GLY A 196 -15.62 -34.62 -0.29
CA GLY A 196 -15.91 -35.26 -1.56
C GLY A 196 -17.43 -35.37 -1.73
N LEU A 197 -17.90 -34.93 -2.90
CA LEU A 197 -19.26 -35.21 -3.37
C LEU A 197 -19.42 -36.73 -3.37
N VAL A 198 -20.07 -37.26 -2.32
CA VAL A 198 -20.56 -38.63 -2.32
C VAL A 198 -21.73 -38.64 -3.29
N THR A 199 -21.49 -39.09 -4.52
CA THR A 199 -22.54 -39.42 -5.47
C THR A 199 -23.21 -40.72 -4.99
N HIS A 200 -24.44 -40.61 -4.56
CA HIS A 200 -25.38 -41.74 -4.42
C HIS A 200 -26.14 -41.96 -5.71
#